data_c8294b247d5bd0f0e422499bf17c8d67
#
_entry.id   c8294b247d5bd0f0e422499bf17c8d67
#
_cell.length_a   1.000
_cell.length_b   1.000
_cell.length_c   1.000
_cell.angle_alpha   90.00
_cell.angle_beta   90.00
_cell.angle_gamma   90.00
#
_symmetry.space_group_name_H-M   'P 1'
#
loop_
_entity.id
_entity.type
_entity.pdbx_description
1 polymer ?
#
loop_
_entity_poly.entity_id
_entity_poly.type
_entity_poly.pdbx_seq_one_letter_code
_entity_poly.pdbx_strand_id
1 'polypeptide(L)'
;MKSKFLLLCLLAPSLYAGTKLIVLGSGTPNPDPNRAGSAYALVVNETPYLVDFGPGIIRRAASLSPPWGGKIEAMTVKNFEHAFLTHIHSDHSAGLADLLLTPWVMGRDAKLNLFGPIGLEQMAASTLKAFEDDINYRINGTQPSNKTGYKYNFHLLDEGLIYKDKNIMVEAFKVPHGGFDDAYGFKFTSKDKVIVFSGDTGP
;
A
#
# COMPACT_ATOMS: atom_id res chain seq x y z
N MET A 1 -4.00 -9.04 61.34
CA MET A 1 -4.92 -8.95 60.17
C MET A 1 -4.06 -8.82 58.92
N LYS A 2 -3.99 -9.88 58.12
CA LYS A 2 -3.23 -9.86 56.84
C LYS A 2 -4.22 -9.56 55.70
N SER A 3 -4.17 -8.35 55.16
CA SER A 3 -4.95 -7.95 54.00
C SER A 3 -4.45 -8.71 52.75
N LYS A 4 -5.31 -9.53 52.13
CA LYS A 4 -5.03 -10.18 50.85
C LYS A 4 -5.45 -9.20 49.75
N PHE A 5 -4.47 -8.59 49.08
CA PHE A 5 -4.70 -7.87 47.84
C PHE A 5 -5.03 -8.88 46.72
N LEU A 6 -6.26 -8.86 46.26
CA LEU A 6 -6.71 -9.63 45.10
C LEU A 6 -6.35 -8.82 43.83
N LEU A 7 -5.31 -9.24 43.14
CA LEU A 7 -4.91 -8.64 41.82
C LEU A 7 -5.90 -9.13 40.78
N LEU A 8 -6.87 -8.29 40.42
CA LEU A 8 -7.84 -8.54 39.36
C LEU A 8 -7.14 -8.24 38.01
N CYS A 9 -6.59 -9.26 37.33
CA CYS A 9 -6.14 -9.14 35.95
C CYS A 9 -7.36 -8.91 35.04
N LEU A 10 -7.63 -7.68 34.69
CA LEU A 10 -8.54 -7.33 33.59
C LEU A 10 -7.89 -7.76 32.26
N LEU A 11 -8.27 -8.93 31.77
CA LEU A 11 -8.03 -9.32 30.38
C LEU A 11 -8.87 -8.37 29.51
N ALA A 12 -8.25 -7.30 29.01
CA ALA A 12 -8.88 -6.50 27.97
C ALA A 12 -9.13 -7.42 26.77
N PRO A 13 -10.37 -7.50 26.25
CA PRO A 13 -10.61 -8.25 25.02
C PRO A 13 -9.75 -7.65 23.93
N SER A 14 -8.91 -8.48 23.29
CA SER A 14 -8.22 -8.09 22.07
C SER A 14 -9.29 -7.74 21.05
N LEU A 15 -9.53 -6.47 20.81
CA LEU A 15 -10.41 -6.00 19.75
C LEU A 15 -9.75 -6.37 18.42
N TYR A 16 -10.14 -7.54 17.90
CA TYR A 16 -9.80 -7.92 16.54
C TYR A 16 -10.47 -6.90 15.61
N ALA A 17 -9.68 -6.01 15.02
CA ALA A 17 -10.21 -4.93 14.20
C ALA A 17 -10.85 -5.40 12.88
N GLY A 18 -10.74 -6.69 12.56
CA GLY A 18 -11.30 -7.30 11.35
C GLY A 18 -10.60 -6.82 10.07
N THR A 19 -11.10 -7.31 8.94
CA THR A 19 -10.62 -6.94 7.61
C THR A 19 -11.56 -5.92 6.96
N LYS A 20 -11.00 -4.79 6.49
CA LYS A 20 -11.73 -3.72 5.80
C LYS A 20 -11.15 -3.55 4.40
N LEU A 21 -12.02 -3.45 3.39
CA LEU A 21 -11.65 -3.03 2.03
C LEU A 21 -12.03 -1.56 1.85
N ILE A 22 -11.08 -0.77 1.40
CA ILE A 22 -11.23 0.66 1.13
C ILE A 22 -10.93 0.91 -0.35
N VAL A 23 -11.87 1.47 -1.08
CA VAL A 23 -11.68 1.91 -2.46
C VAL A 23 -11.11 3.34 -2.42
N LEU A 24 -9.85 3.50 -2.80
CA LEU A 24 -9.17 4.80 -2.85
C LEU A 24 -9.34 5.47 -4.21
N GLY A 25 -9.43 4.67 -5.27
CA GLY A 25 -9.66 5.13 -6.62
C GLY A 25 -10.32 4.06 -7.48
N SER A 26 -11.23 4.48 -8.34
CA SER A 26 -11.97 3.64 -9.30
C SER A 26 -11.96 4.28 -10.69
N GLY A 27 -10.99 5.17 -10.95
CA GLY A 27 -10.79 5.79 -12.25
C GLY A 27 -10.16 4.83 -13.24
N THR A 28 -10.22 5.22 -14.49
CA THR A 28 -9.62 4.56 -15.65
C THR A 28 -8.60 5.52 -16.26
N PRO A 29 -7.97 5.23 -17.41
CA PRO A 29 -7.09 6.21 -18.08
C PRO A 29 -7.79 7.53 -18.44
N ASN A 30 -9.14 7.57 -18.45
CA ASN A 30 -9.88 8.82 -18.66
C ASN A 30 -9.74 9.75 -17.44
N PRO A 31 -9.38 11.02 -17.63
CA PRO A 31 -9.07 11.93 -16.53
C PRO A 31 -10.36 12.51 -15.89
N ASP A 32 -11.19 11.65 -15.30
CA ASP A 32 -12.36 12.08 -14.53
C ASP A 32 -11.89 12.81 -13.26
N PRO A 33 -12.20 14.10 -13.07
CA PRO A 33 -11.72 14.87 -11.93
C PRO A 33 -12.25 14.37 -10.58
N ASN A 34 -13.33 13.59 -10.57
CA ASN A 34 -13.95 13.05 -9.37
C ASN A 34 -13.45 11.66 -8.99
N ARG A 35 -12.61 11.03 -9.82
CA ARG A 35 -12.11 9.67 -9.62
C ARG A 35 -10.59 9.62 -9.70
N ALA A 36 -9.96 9.29 -8.61
CA ALA A 36 -8.54 8.89 -8.61
C ALA A 36 -8.36 7.61 -9.43
N GLY A 37 -7.18 7.38 -9.97
CA GLY A 37 -6.83 6.15 -10.69
C GLY A 37 -7.01 4.91 -9.82
N SER A 38 -7.02 3.73 -10.43
CA SER A 38 -7.25 2.45 -9.76
C SER A 38 -6.37 2.28 -8.52
N ALA A 39 -6.97 2.15 -7.35
CA ALA A 39 -6.25 1.97 -6.10
C ALA A 39 -7.17 1.46 -4.98
N TYR A 40 -6.68 0.50 -4.23
CA TYR A 40 -7.42 -0.09 -3.11
C TYR A 40 -6.49 -0.23 -1.90
N ALA A 41 -7.06 -0.20 -0.69
CA ALA A 41 -6.37 -0.59 0.53
C ALA A 41 -7.14 -1.70 1.24
N LEU A 42 -6.46 -2.81 1.49
CA LEU A 42 -6.94 -3.83 2.41
C LEU A 42 -6.33 -3.55 3.79
N VAL A 43 -7.15 -3.27 4.78
CA VAL A 43 -6.69 -3.01 6.16
C VAL A 43 -7.01 -4.22 7.00
N VAL A 44 -5.99 -4.84 7.58
CA VAL A 44 -6.12 -5.99 8.49
C VAL A 44 -5.39 -5.69 9.79
N ASN A 45 -6.11 -5.66 10.90
CA ASN A 45 -5.53 -5.32 12.21
C ASN A 45 -4.72 -4.00 12.15
N GLU A 46 -5.32 -2.96 11.57
CA GLU A 46 -4.74 -1.62 11.36
C GLU A 46 -3.48 -1.59 10.46
N THR A 47 -3.10 -2.69 9.82
CA THR A 47 -2.02 -2.73 8.83
C THR A 47 -2.62 -2.57 7.43
N PRO A 48 -2.22 -1.55 6.65
CA PRO A 48 -2.69 -1.34 5.28
C PRO A 48 -1.82 -2.11 4.28
N TYR A 49 -2.48 -2.75 3.32
CA TYR A 49 -1.90 -3.41 2.15
C TYR A 49 -2.54 -2.76 0.92
N LEU A 50 -1.73 -2.12 0.09
CA LEU A 50 -2.22 -1.39 -1.08
C LEU A 50 -2.25 -2.31 -2.30
N VAL A 51 -3.32 -2.22 -3.10
CA VAL A 51 -3.43 -2.87 -4.39
C VAL A 51 -3.64 -1.79 -5.43
N ASP A 52 -2.73 -1.71 -6.37
CA ASP A 52 -2.54 -0.63 -7.32
C ASP A 52 -2.30 0.74 -6.66
N PHE A 53 -1.72 1.63 -7.40
CA PHE A 53 -1.38 2.97 -6.95
C PHE A 53 -1.52 3.97 -8.11
N GLY A 54 -2.72 4.03 -8.67
CA GLY A 54 -3.08 5.02 -9.67
C GLY A 54 -2.95 6.46 -9.16
N PRO A 55 -3.01 7.45 -10.07
CA PRO A 55 -2.84 8.85 -9.70
C PRO A 55 -3.85 9.28 -8.62
N GLY A 56 -3.35 9.98 -7.59
CA GLY A 56 -4.17 10.55 -6.51
C GLY A 56 -4.35 9.67 -5.27
N ILE A 57 -3.84 8.43 -5.26
CA ILE A 57 -3.99 7.47 -4.14
C ILE A 57 -3.62 8.09 -2.79
N ILE A 58 -2.50 8.78 -2.69
CA ILE A 58 -1.98 9.30 -1.42
C ILE A 58 -2.91 10.37 -0.84
N ARG A 59 -3.41 11.28 -1.68
CA ARG A 59 -4.36 12.32 -1.24
C ARG A 59 -5.70 11.72 -0.83
N ARG A 60 -6.17 10.69 -1.55
CA ARG A 60 -7.41 9.98 -1.20
C ARG A 60 -7.26 9.24 0.13
N ALA A 61 -6.16 8.55 0.36
CA ALA A 61 -5.87 7.90 1.63
C ALA A 61 -5.75 8.93 2.77
N ALA A 62 -5.00 10.00 2.56
CA ALA A 62 -4.83 11.07 3.54
C ALA A 62 -6.19 11.63 3.98
N SER A 63 -7.14 11.88 3.06
CA SER A 63 -8.46 12.42 3.40
C SER A 63 -9.28 11.52 4.35
N LEU A 64 -8.94 10.24 4.45
CA LEU A 64 -9.59 9.28 5.35
C LEU A 64 -8.87 9.19 6.71
N SER A 65 -7.68 9.78 6.84
CA SER A 65 -6.83 9.67 8.03
C SER A 65 -7.09 10.81 9.03
N PRO A 66 -6.83 10.59 10.34
CA PRO A 66 -7.09 11.57 11.38
C PRO A 66 -6.38 12.93 11.18
N PRO A 67 -5.13 13.02 10.71
CA PRO A 67 -4.48 14.30 10.46
C PRO A 67 -5.24 15.23 9.50
N TRP A 68 -6.13 14.68 8.68
CA TRP A 68 -6.94 15.42 7.71
C TRP A 68 -8.44 15.31 7.98
N GLY A 69 -8.83 14.97 9.23
CA GLY A 69 -10.23 14.92 9.65
C GLY A 69 -10.96 13.61 9.36
N GLY A 70 -10.29 12.62 8.79
CA GLY A 70 -10.80 11.25 8.64
C GLY A 70 -10.79 10.48 9.95
N LYS A 71 -11.19 9.19 9.90
CA LYS A 71 -11.34 8.34 11.09
C LYS A 71 -10.59 7.01 11.00
N ILE A 72 -9.80 6.80 9.94
CA ILE A 72 -9.13 5.52 9.69
C ILE A 72 -7.63 5.71 9.91
N GLU A 73 -7.13 5.31 11.07
CA GLU A 73 -5.73 5.48 11.46
C GLU A 73 -4.78 4.78 10.49
N ALA A 74 -5.14 3.59 10.01
CA ALA A 74 -4.38 2.85 9.02
C ALA A 74 -4.13 3.64 7.70
N MET A 75 -4.96 4.65 7.40
CA MET A 75 -4.80 5.50 6.21
C MET A 75 -3.86 6.69 6.44
N THR A 76 -3.26 6.81 7.61
CA THR A 76 -2.13 7.73 7.81
C THR A 76 -0.97 7.27 6.93
N VAL A 77 -0.61 8.08 5.93
CA VAL A 77 0.20 7.63 4.79
C VAL A 77 1.59 7.10 5.18
N LYS A 78 2.17 7.55 6.28
CA LYS A 78 3.44 7.00 6.80
C LYS A 78 3.39 5.50 7.14
N ASN A 79 2.18 4.92 7.28
CA ASN A 79 1.99 3.51 7.60
C ASN A 79 2.01 2.61 6.35
N PHE A 80 2.17 3.16 5.15
CA PHE A 80 2.16 2.39 3.91
C PHE A 80 3.51 1.71 3.68
N GLU A 81 3.56 0.42 3.95
CA GLU A 81 4.77 -0.40 3.84
C GLU A 81 4.65 -1.53 2.82
N HIS A 82 3.44 -1.80 2.28
CA HIS A 82 3.19 -2.89 1.34
C HIS A 82 2.32 -2.41 0.18
N ALA A 83 2.79 -2.59 -1.04
CA ALA A 83 2.07 -2.25 -2.26
C ALA A 83 2.23 -3.33 -3.32
N PHE A 84 1.12 -3.73 -3.93
CA PHE A 84 1.01 -4.77 -4.94
C PHE A 84 0.46 -4.15 -6.22
N LEU A 85 1.18 -4.26 -7.31
CA LEU A 85 0.76 -3.76 -8.63
C LEU A 85 0.24 -4.90 -9.48
N THR A 86 -0.98 -4.77 -10.00
CA THR A 86 -1.57 -5.77 -10.89
C THR A 86 -0.89 -5.78 -12.26
N HIS A 87 -0.66 -4.63 -12.86
CA HIS A 87 0.00 -4.43 -14.13
C HIS A 87 0.49 -2.98 -14.30
N ILE A 88 1.29 -2.70 -15.33
CA ILE A 88 2.02 -1.42 -15.44
C ILE A 88 1.26 -0.27 -16.13
N HIS A 89 -0.02 -0.40 -16.46
CA HIS A 89 -0.77 0.72 -17.03
C HIS A 89 -0.76 1.95 -16.11
N SER A 90 -0.79 3.13 -16.71
CA SER A 90 -0.58 4.38 -15.99
C SER A 90 -1.68 4.71 -14.97
N ASP A 91 -2.90 4.33 -15.23
CA ASP A 91 -4.02 4.50 -14.30
C ASP A 91 -3.94 3.58 -13.06
N HIS A 92 -3.08 2.56 -13.08
CA HIS A 92 -2.74 1.69 -11.96
C HIS A 92 -1.40 2.04 -11.30
N SER A 93 -0.47 2.69 -12.02
CA SER A 93 0.94 2.83 -11.59
C SER A 93 1.44 4.28 -11.46
N ALA A 94 0.78 5.28 -12.08
CA ALA A 94 1.32 6.64 -12.16
C ALA A 94 1.41 7.38 -10.80
N GLY A 95 0.80 6.86 -9.75
CA GLY A 95 0.97 7.37 -8.38
C GLY A 95 2.23 6.90 -7.67
N LEU A 96 3.11 6.12 -8.34
CA LEU A 96 4.30 5.53 -7.73
C LEU A 96 5.24 6.57 -7.10
N ALA A 97 5.48 7.70 -7.77
CA ALA A 97 6.34 8.75 -7.23
C ALA A 97 5.77 9.31 -5.92
N ASP A 98 4.47 9.58 -5.88
CA ASP A 98 3.79 10.08 -4.68
C ASP A 98 3.81 9.01 -3.56
N LEU A 99 3.62 7.74 -3.88
CA LEU A 99 3.70 6.61 -2.94
C LEU A 99 5.12 6.40 -2.35
N LEU A 100 6.16 6.62 -3.14
CA LEU A 100 7.54 6.50 -2.65
C LEU A 100 7.94 7.69 -1.77
N LEU A 101 7.59 8.90 -2.18
CA LEU A 101 8.16 10.13 -1.61
C LEU A 101 7.28 10.75 -0.53
N THR A 102 5.97 10.90 -0.73
CA THR A 102 5.11 11.59 0.24
C THR A 102 5.01 10.86 1.58
N PRO A 103 4.82 9.55 1.67
CA PRO A 103 4.85 8.83 2.95
C PRO A 103 6.18 8.96 3.69
N TRP A 104 7.30 8.97 2.97
CA TRP A 104 8.63 9.21 3.53
C TRP A 104 8.75 10.63 4.14
N VAL A 105 8.33 11.66 3.41
CA VAL A 105 8.30 13.04 3.91
C VAL A 105 7.39 13.16 5.13
N MET A 106 6.32 12.38 5.19
CA MET A 106 5.39 12.33 6.32
C MET A 106 5.85 11.39 7.46
N GLY A 107 7.08 10.85 7.39
CA GLY A 107 7.73 10.14 8.48
C GLY A 107 7.77 8.62 8.35
N ARG A 108 7.42 8.02 7.19
CA ARG A 108 7.72 6.60 6.94
C ARG A 108 9.23 6.41 6.97
N ASP A 109 9.73 5.53 7.82
CA ASP A 109 11.14 5.16 7.95
C ASP A 109 11.44 3.75 7.43
N ALA A 110 10.44 2.91 7.32
CA ALA A 110 10.52 1.61 6.68
C ALA A 110 10.62 1.75 5.15
N LYS A 111 11.33 0.82 4.51
CA LYS A 111 11.30 0.67 3.05
C LYS A 111 9.93 0.15 2.61
N LEU A 112 9.45 0.61 1.46
CA LEU A 112 8.26 0.05 0.83
C LEU A 112 8.54 -1.35 0.28
N ASN A 113 7.80 -2.37 0.69
CA ASN A 113 7.76 -3.67 0.01
C ASN A 113 6.87 -3.54 -1.22
N LEU A 114 7.48 -3.56 -2.39
CA LEU A 114 6.86 -3.28 -3.68
C LEU A 114 6.82 -4.56 -4.52
N PHE A 115 5.63 -5.12 -4.65
CA PHE A 115 5.35 -6.33 -5.43
C PHE A 115 4.76 -5.95 -6.79
N GLY A 116 5.30 -6.46 -7.88
CA GLY A 116 4.76 -6.13 -9.19
C GLY A 116 5.40 -6.91 -10.35
N PRO A 117 4.84 -6.71 -11.57
CA PRO A 117 5.30 -7.36 -12.79
C PRO A 117 6.65 -6.79 -13.25
N ILE A 118 7.18 -7.41 -14.32
CA ILE A 118 8.36 -6.91 -15.04
C ILE A 118 8.14 -5.43 -15.42
N GLY A 119 9.18 -4.61 -15.24
CA GLY A 119 9.16 -3.16 -15.53
C GLY A 119 8.90 -2.27 -14.30
N LEU A 120 8.26 -2.78 -13.25
CA LEU A 120 8.00 -1.97 -12.06
C LEU A 120 9.28 -1.57 -11.32
N GLU A 121 10.28 -2.47 -11.23
CA GLU A 121 11.57 -2.15 -10.61
C GLU A 121 12.27 -1.00 -11.32
N GLN A 122 12.33 -1.07 -12.66
CA GLN A 122 12.92 0.00 -13.47
C GLN A 122 12.14 1.31 -13.32
N MET A 123 10.81 1.26 -13.27
CA MET A 123 9.97 2.44 -13.03
C MET A 123 10.29 3.07 -11.66
N ALA A 124 10.41 2.28 -10.61
CA ALA A 124 10.74 2.76 -9.26
C ALA A 124 12.16 3.35 -9.20
N ALA A 125 13.16 2.67 -9.79
CA ALA A 125 14.53 3.15 -9.85
C ALA A 125 14.64 4.47 -10.63
N SER A 126 13.98 4.56 -11.78
CA SER A 126 13.94 5.77 -12.61
C SER A 126 13.24 6.92 -11.88
N THR A 127 12.17 6.63 -11.16
CA THR A 127 11.48 7.61 -10.32
C THR A 127 12.40 8.19 -9.25
N LEU A 128 13.09 7.35 -8.47
CA LEU A 128 14.02 7.83 -7.45
C LEU A 128 15.19 8.61 -8.06
N LYS A 129 15.66 8.22 -9.23
CA LYS A 129 16.70 8.97 -9.95
C LYS A 129 16.19 10.33 -10.42
N ALA A 130 14.96 10.43 -10.90
CA ALA A 130 14.35 11.70 -11.32
C ALA A 130 14.19 12.69 -10.14
N PHE A 131 13.99 12.18 -8.93
CA PHE A 131 13.85 12.98 -7.70
C PHE A 131 15.12 13.02 -6.84
N GLU A 132 16.29 12.65 -7.39
CA GLU A 132 17.54 12.55 -6.62
C GLU A 132 17.92 13.85 -5.93
N ASP A 133 17.73 14.99 -6.57
CA ASP A 133 18.04 16.30 -6.00
C ASP A 133 17.12 16.64 -4.81
N ASP A 134 15.81 16.38 -4.92
CA ASP A 134 14.87 16.57 -3.81
C ASP A 134 15.20 15.64 -2.64
N ILE A 135 15.51 14.36 -2.94
CA ILE A 135 15.91 13.38 -1.92
C ILE A 135 17.17 13.84 -1.18
N ASN A 136 18.20 14.25 -1.91
CA ASN A 136 19.46 14.73 -1.33
C ASN A 136 19.26 16.00 -0.49
N TYR A 137 18.45 16.94 -0.97
CA TYR A 137 18.11 18.14 -0.23
C TYR A 137 17.41 17.83 1.10
N ARG A 138 16.42 16.90 1.08
CA ARG A 138 15.69 16.50 2.29
C ARG A 138 16.52 15.70 3.28
N ILE A 139 17.50 14.93 2.82
CA ILE A 139 18.41 14.19 3.72
C ILE A 139 19.43 15.10 4.39
N ASN A 140 19.97 16.05 3.64
CA ASN A 140 21.14 16.82 4.05
C ASN A 140 20.87 18.32 4.25
N GLY A 141 19.67 18.81 3.95
CA GLY A 141 19.28 20.20 3.99
C GLY A 141 18.61 20.63 5.30
N THR A 142 17.77 21.66 5.22
CA THR A 142 17.13 22.31 6.37
C THR A 142 15.86 21.61 6.88
N GLN A 143 15.36 20.61 6.15
CA GLN A 143 14.20 19.79 6.53
C GLN A 143 14.61 18.32 6.51
N PRO A 144 15.47 17.87 7.44
CA PRO A 144 16.09 16.57 7.36
C PRO A 144 15.04 15.45 7.48
N SER A 145 15.02 14.58 6.48
CA SER A 145 14.25 13.34 6.46
C SER A 145 15.15 12.13 6.74
N ASN A 146 14.56 11.02 7.15
CA ASN A 146 15.31 9.78 7.34
C ASN A 146 15.93 9.28 6.02
N LYS A 147 16.93 8.38 6.11
CA LYS A 147 17.69 7.88 4.96
C LYS A 147 17.15 6.60 4.33
N THR A 148 15.98 6.14 4.74
CA THR A 148 15.46 4.80 4.41
C THR A 148 14.06 4.81 3.80
N GLY A 149 13.15 5.63 4.29
CA GLY A 149 11.74 5.54 3.99
C GLY A 149 11.33 5.86 2.54
N TYR A 150 12.19 6.48 1.74
CA TYR A 150 11.96 6.67 0.29
C TYR A 150 12.36 5.44 -0.53
N LYS A 151 13.11 4.49 0.07
CA LYS A 151 13.59 3.29 -0.61
C LYS A 151 12.51 2.21 -0.64
N TYR A 152 12.74 1.22 -1.48
CA TYR A 152 11.87 0.06 -1.62
C TYR A 152 12.67 -1.24 -1.58
N ASN A 153 11.97 -2.35 -1.31
CA ASN A 153 12.39 -3.72 -1.58
C ASN A 153 11.49 -4.22 -2.70
N PHE A 154 12.06 -4.52 -3.86
CA PHE A 154 11.29 -5.03 -4.99
C PHE A 154 11.13 -6.55 -4.92
N HIS A 155 9.93 -7.03 -5.24
CA HIS A 155 9.56 -8.43 -5.34
C HIS A 155 8.86 -8.66 -6.68
N LEU A 156 9.56 -9.34 -7.61
CA LEU A 156 8.98 -9.74 -8.88
C LEU A 156 7.84 -10.74 -8.63
N LEU A 157 6.72 -10.53 -9.32
CA LEU A 157 5.58 -11.44 -9.22
C LEU A 157 5.83 -12.74 -9.99
N ASP A 158 5.36 -13.82 -9.39
CA ASP A 158 5.14 -15.11 -10.01
C ASP A 158 3.79 -15.65 -9.51
N GLU A 159 3.25 -16.69 -10.15
CA GLU A 159 1.99 -17.30 -9.71
C GLU A 159 2.16 -18.07 -8.40
N GLY A 160 1.12 -18.07 -7.60
CA GLY A 160 1.08 -18.72 -6.29
C GLY A 160 1.31 -17.79 -5.12
N LEU A 161 1.88 -18.29 -4.04
CA LEU A 161 2.10 -17.54 -2.80
C LEU A 161 3.26 -16.54 -2.96
N ILE A 162 2.96 -15.25 -2.92
CA ILE A 162 3.95 -14.16 -3.08
C ILE A 162 4.28 -13.42 -1.78
N TYR A 163 3.37 -13.45 -0.79
CA TYR A 163 3.58 -12.78 0.49
C TYR A 163 2.79 -13.47 1.61
N LYS A 164 3.38 -13.48 2.80
CA LYS A 164 2.69 -13.96 4.01
C LYS A 164 3.27 -13.28 5.24
N ASP A 165 2.38 -12.81 6.10
CA ASP A 165 2.72 -12.34 7.45
C ASP A 165 1.73 -12.86 8.51
N LYS A 166 1.70 -12.24 9.69
CA LYS A 166 0.76 -12.60 10.77
C LYS A 166 -0.70 -12.25 10.48
N ASN A 167 -0.96 -11.34 9.53
CA ASN A 167 -2.26 -10.80 9.23
C ASN A 167 -2.89 -11.44 8.00
N ILE A 168 -2.07 -11.67 6.94
CA ILE A 168 -2.56 -12.08 5.62
C ILE A 168 -1.63 -13.08 4.94
N MET A 169 -2.21 -13.76 3.97
CA MET A 169 -1.52 -14.50 2.92
C MET A 169 -1.99 -13.94 1.57
N VAL A 170 -1.05 -13.68 0.66
CA VAL A 170 -1.32 -13.14 -0.68
C VAL A 170 -0.84 -14.11 -1.73
N GLU A 171 -1.74 -14.52 -2.60
CA GLU A 171 -1.47 -15.34 -3.77
C GLU A 171 -1.70 -14.49 -5.03
N ALA A 172 -0.80 -14.57 -6.00
CA ALA A 172 -0.95 -13.97 -7.32
C ALA A 172 -1.33 -15.03 -8.35
N PHE A 173 -2.08 -14.63 -9.37
CA PHE A 173 -2.42 -15.45 -10.54
C PHE A 173 -2.46 -14.58 -11.79
N LYS A 174 -2.04 -15.13 -12.92
CA LYS A 174 -2.07 -14.39 -14.19
C LYS A 174 -3.52 -14.23 -14.68
N VAL A 175 -3.76 -13.08 -15.32
CA VAL A 175 -5.03 -12.77 -15.95
C VAL A 175 -4.81 -12.31 -17.40
N PRO A 176 -5.71 -12.65 -18.34
CA PRO A 176 -5.62 -12.15 -19.71
C PRO A 176 -5.92 -10.65 -19.75
N HIS A 177 -4.98 -9.84 -20.23
CA HIS A 177 -5.17 -8.39 -20.37
C HIS A 177 -4.57 -7.87 -21.68
N GLY A 178 -5.28 -8.10 -22.79
CA GLY A 178 -4.85 -7.68 -24.12
C GLY A 178 -3.48 -8.25 -24.49
N GLY A 179 -2.53 -7.38 -24.80
CA GLY A 179 -1.15 -7.75 -25.14
C GLY A 179 -0.18 -7.78 -23.95
N PHE A 180 -0.66 -7.68 -22.71
CA PHE A 180 0.18 -7.78 -21.51
C PHE A 180 0.26 -9.22 -21.03
N ASP A 181 1.45 -9.83 -21.13
CA ASP A 181 1.72 -11.17 -20.60
C ASP A 181 1.89 -11.17 -19.07
N ASP A 182 2.22 -9.99 -18.50
CA ASP A 182 2.49 -9.79 -17.07
C ASP A 182 1.39 -8.93 -16.40
N ALA A 183 0.14 -9.38 -16.51
CA ALA A 183 -0.99 -8.87 -15.75
C ALA A 183 -1.43 -9.91 -14.71
N TYR A 184 -1.69 -9.45 -13.48
CA TYR A 184 -1.97 -10.32 -12.34
C TYR A 184 -3.23 -9.90 -11.61
N GLY A 185 -3.95 -10.90 -11.12
CA GLY A 185 -4.90 -10.75 -10.03
C GLY A 185 -4.28 -11.19 -8.72
N PHE A 186 -4.89 -10.78 -7.61
CA PHE A 186 -4.43 -11.13 -6.26
C PHE A 186 -5.57 -11.72 -5.43
N LYS A 187 -5.25 -12.76 -4.67
CA LYS A 187 -6.13 -13.31 -3.64
C LYS A 187 -5.51 -13.07 -2.27
N PHE A 188 -6.18 -12.23 -1.48
CA PHE A 188 -5.82 -11.93 -0.10
C PHE A 188 -6.65 -12.79 0.85
N THR A 189 -6.00 -13.57 1.68
CA THR A 189 -6.63 -14.38 2.72
C THR A 189 -6.23 -13.87 4.09
N SER A 190 -7.17 -13.33 4.85
CA SER A 190 -7.03 -12.96 6.26
C SER A 190 -7.72 -14.00 7.15
N LYS A 191 -7.73 -13.77 8.45
CA LYS A 191 -8.42 -14.65 9.41
C LYS A 191 -9.94 -14.72 9.19
N ASP A 192 -10.56 -13.63 8.73
CA ASP A 192 -12.02 -13.47 8.65
C ASP A 192 -12.54 -13.29 7.22
N LYS A 193 -11.67 -13.04 6.23
CA LYS A 193 -12.09 -12.78 4.84
C LYS A 193 -11.11 -13.32 3.81
N VAL A 194 -11.69 -13.65 2.65
CA VAL A 194 -10.96 -13.84 1.40
C VAL A 194 -11.44 -12.77 0.42
N ILE A 195 -10.51 -11.99 -0.10
CA ILE A 195 -10.80 -10.91 -1.06
C ILE A 195 -9.94 -11.13 -2.29
N VAL A 196 -10.57 -11.06 -3.46
CA VAL A 196 -9.90 -11.23 -4.75
C VAL A 196 -9.99 -9.92 -5.53
N PHE A 197 -8.85 -9.47 -6.03
CA PHE A 197 -8.72 -8.40 -7.01
C PHE A 197 -8.35 -9.02 -8.34
N SER A 198 -9.19 -8.86 -9.36
CA SER A 198 -8.89 -9.39 -10.70
C SER A 198 -7.80 -8.59 -11.42
N GLY A 199 -7.58 -7.35 -11.02
CA GLY A 199 -6.97 -6.37 -11.91
C GLY A 199 -7.84 -6.15 -13.15
N ASP A 200 -7.27 -5.56 -14.18
CA ASP A 200 -7.90 -5.49 -15.49
C ASP A 200 -7.78 -6.86 -16.18
N THR A 201 -8.89 -7.41 -16.57
CA THR A 201 -8.93 -8.72 -17.23
C THR A 201 -9.90 -8.71 -18.40
N GLY A 202 -9.51 -9.36 -19.49
CA GLY A 202 -10.39 -9.67 -20.60
C GLY A 202 -11.33 -10.84 -20.30
N PRO A 203 -12.31 -11.09 -21.18
CA PRO A 203 -13.17 -12.27 -21.09
C PRO A 203 -12.39 -13.56 -21.32
#